data_16eb0feb0c4d127784353115fe53adc9
#
_entry.id   16eb0feb0c4d127784353115fe53adc9
#
_cell.length_a   1.000
_cell.length_b   1.000
_cell.length_c   1.000
_cell.angle_alpha   90.00
_cell.angle_beta   90.00
_cell.angle_gamma   90.00
#
_symmetry.space_group_name_H-M   'P 1'
#
loop_
_entity.id
_entity.type
_entity.pdbx_description
1 polymer ?
#
loop_
_entity_poly.entity_id
_entity_poly.type
_entity_poly.pdbx_seq_one_letter_code
_entity_poly.pdbx_strand_id
1 'polypeptide(L)'
;MNRALEFFKTYDLLMIPSTIVPPCPIEDRYVAECAGHKFDNYIEWLTLVSAITLTCCPALSLPCGFTSKGLPVGLQIVARPRAEAQLLANARVLEDALGLRSTTPIDPRPAK
;
A
#
# COMPACT_ATOMS: atom_id res chain seq x y z
N MET A 1 18.31 2.07 8.68
CA MET A 1 17.72 1.11 9.64
C MET A 1 17.36 1.76 10.98
N ASN A 2 18.23 2.57 11.59
CA ASN A 2 17.97 3.16 12.92
C ASN A 2 16.72 4.06 13.00
N ARG A 3 16.42 4.86 11.96
CA ARG A 3 15.28 5.79 12.00
C ARG A 3 13.93 5.07 12.05
N ALA A 4 13.76 3.95 11.33
CA ALA A 4 12.54 3.16 11.40
C ALA A 4 12.36 2.51 12.79
N LEU A 5 13.45 2.01 13.39
CA LEU A 5 13.41 1.45 14.74
C LEU A 5 13.04 2.52 15.78
N GLU A 6 13.58 3.74 15.66
CA GLU A 6 13.22 4.86 16.56
C GLU A 6 11.73 5.22 16.42
N PHE A 7 11.21 5.28 15.20
CA PHE A 7 9.80 5.52 14.95
C PHE A 7 8.89 4.50 15.67
N PHE A 8 9.22 3.21 15.55
CA PHE A 8 8.44 2.13 16.18
C PHE A 8 8.64 1.98 17.70
N LYS A 9 9.43 2.82 18.35
CA LYS A 9 9.41 2.94 19.81
C LYS A 9 8.20 3.73 20.32
N THR A 10 7.65 4.60 19.48
CA THR A 10 6.55 5.49 19.84
C THR A 10 5.24 5.08 19.15
N TYR A 11 5.33 4.54 17.93
CA TYR A 11 4.17 4.21 17.10
C TYR A 11 4.11 2.72 16.80
N ASP A 12 2.90 2.15 16.80
CA ASP A 12 2.67 0.73 16.53
C ASP A 12 2.69 0.42 15.03
N LEU A 13 2.19 1.34 14.20
CA LEU A 13 2.05 1.18 12.77
C LEU A 13 2.46 2.47 12.04
N LEU A 14 3.00 2.28 10.84
CA LEU A 14 3.10 3.32 9.82
C LEU A 14 2.09 3.01 8.72
N MET A 15 1.22 3.95 8.41
CA MET A 15 0.22 3.82 7.34
C MET A 15 0.50 4.84 6.25
N ILE A 16 0.62 4.39 5.01
CA ILE A 16 0.91 5.21 3.84
C ILE A 16 0.10 4.69 2.63
N PRO A 17 -0.10 5.47 1.57
CA PRO A 17 -0.65 4.94 0.32
C PRO A 17 0.20 3.77 -0.22
N SER A 18 -0.45 2.73 -0.78
CA SER A 18 0.28 1.61 -1.40
C SER A 18 1.03 2.04 -2.67
N THR A 19 0.52 3.05 -3.37
CA THR A 19 1.17 3.69 -4.51
C THR A 19 0.89 5.19 -4.50
N ILE A 20 1.65 5.97 -5.25
CA ILE A 20 1.50 7.43 -5.30
C ILE A 20 0.29 7.90 -6.12
N VAL A 21 -0.27 7.03 -6.97
CA VAL A 21 -1.41 7.32 -7.85
C VAL A 21 -2.35 6.11 -7.95
N PRO A 22 -3.63 6.29 -8.32
CA PRO A 22 -4.52 5.21 -8.71
C PRO A 22 -3.99 4.46 -9.95
N PRO A 23 -4.57 3.28 -10.29
CA PRO A 23 -4.22 2.56 -11.52
C PRO A 23 -4.24 3.46 -12.75
N CYS A 24 -3.17 3.43 -13.55
CA CYS A 24 -3.04 4.12 -14.82
C CYS A 24 -3.55 3.24 -15.99
N PRO A 25 -3.78 3.81 -17.18
CA PRO A 25 -4.09 3.04 -18.39
C PRO A 25 -3.05 1.95 -18.66
N ILE A 26 -3.49 0.80 -19.15
CA ILE A 26 -2.60 -0.36 -19.41
C ILE A 26 -1.59 -0.11 -20.53
N GLU A 27 -1.87 0.87 -21.39
CA GLU A 27 -1.00 1.31 -22.48
C GLU A 27 0.21 2.10 -21.94
N ASP A 28 0.07 2.70 -20.75
CA ASP A 28 1.13 3.45 -20.12
C ASP A 28 2.09 2.50 -19.39
N ARG A 29 3.35 2.56 -19.76
CA ARG A 29 4.38 1.71 -19.15
C ARG A 29 4.59 2.02 -17.67
N TYR A 30 4.44 3.28 -17.30
CA TYR A 30 4.51 3.80 -15.92
C TYR A 30 3.89 5.20 -15.86
N VAL A 31 3.66 5.68 -14.66
CA VAL A 31 3.16 7.04 -14.45
C VAL A 31 4.27 8.04 -14.74
N ALA A 32 4.11 8.84 -15.79
CA ALA A 32 5.13 9.80 -16.23
C ALA A 32 5.19 11.06 -15.35
N GLU A 33 4.07 11.44 -14.70
CA GLU A 33 4.00 12.65 -13.88
C GLU A 33 3.00 12.48 -12.73
N CYS A 34 3.32 13.03 -11.56
CA CYS A 34 2.42 13.09 -10.42
C CYS A 34 2.60 14.43 -9.68
N ALA A 35 1.50 15.14 -9.45
CA ALA A 35 1.49 16.43 -8.73
C ALA A 35 2.51 17.46 -9.24
N GLY A 36 2.73 17.52 -10.57
CA GLY A 36 3.69 18.42 -11.19
C GLY A 36 5.15 17.95 -11.19
N HIS A 37 5.42 16.79 -10.59
CA HIS A 37 6.73 16.14 -10.66
C HIS A 37 6.77 15.14 -11.80
N LYS A 38 7.68 15.29 -12.73
CA LYS A 38 7.93 14.36 -13.84
C LYS A 38 8.95 13.31 -13.43
N PHE A 39 8.66 12.06 -13.78
CA PHE A 39 9.55 10.94 -13.51
C PHE A 39 10.39 10.62 -14.77
N ASP A 40 11.69 10.51 -14.59
CA ASP A 40 12.61 10.24 -15.70
C ASP A 40 12.60 8.76 -16.13
N ASN A 41 12.18 7.87 -15.25
CA ASN A 41 12.16 6.44 -15.51
C ASN A 41 11.18 5.67 -14.61
N TYR A 42 10.96 4.39 -14.93
CA TYR A 42 10.08 3.48 -14.20
C TYR A 42 10.44 3.33 -12.71
N ILE A 43 11.70 3.38 -12.33
CA ILE A 43 12.13 3.15 -10.93
C ILE A 43 11.79 4.35 -10.05
N GLU A 44 11.83 5.55 -10.61
CA GLU A 44 11.68 6.78 -9.84
C GLU A 44 10.27 6.92 -9.24
N TRP A 45 9.22 6.57 -9.98
CA TRP A 45 7.86 6.64 -9.45
C TRP A 45 7.57 5.59 -8.37
N LEU A 46 8.40 4.53 -8.26
CA LEU A 46 8.33 3.50 -7.22
C LEU A 46 9.04 3.88 -5.91
N THR A 47 9.59 5.08 -5.80
CA THR A 47 10.43 5.51 -4.66
C THR A 47 9.73 5.29 -3.30
N LEU A 48 8.42 5.55 -3.19
CA LEU A 48 7.66 5.33 -1.95
C LEU A 48 7.74 3.89 -1.48
N VAL A 49 7.50 2.94 -2.41
CA VAL A 49 7.50 1.49 -2.10
C VAL A 49 8.91 1.00 -1.80
N SER A 50 9.87 1.47 -2.58
CA SER A 50 11.29 1.13 -2.41
C SER A 50 11.84 1.61 -1.07
N ALA A 51 11.44 2.79 -0.61
CA ALA A 51 11.82 3.33 0.69
C ALA A 51 11.36 2.41 1.84
N ILE A 52 10.15 1.86 1.78
CA ILE A 52 9.66 0.91 2.78
C ILE A 52 10.45 -0.40 2.72
N THR A 53 10.71 -0.94 1.53
CA THR A 53 11.52 -2.16 1.35
C THR A 53 12.89 -2.04 2.00
N LEU A 54 13.54 -0.87 1.91
CA LEU A 54 14.84 -0.61 2.52
C LEU A 54 14.82 -0.60 4.06
N THR A 55 13.65 -0.46 4.68
CA THR A 55 13.55 -0.53 6.15
C THR A 55 13.64 -1.95 6.70
N CYS A 56 13.49 -2.98 5.87
CA CYS A 56 13.36 -4.39 6.26
C CYS A 56 12.22 -4.64 7.27
N CYS A 57 11.22 -3.78 7.28
CA CYS A 57 10.03 -3.93 8.11
C CYS A 57 8.96 -4.74 7.37
N PRO A 58 8.17 -5.57 8.07
CA PRO A 58 7.04 -6.24 7.48
C PRO A 58 5.99 -5.21 7.05
N ALA A 59 5.47 -5.38 5.84
CA ALA A 59 4.46 -4.50 5.25
C ALA A 59 3.41 -5.31 4.49
N LEU A 60 2.19 -4.82 4.46
CA LEU A 60 1.11 -5.36 3.65
C LEU A 60 0.31 -4.22 3.00
N SER A 61 -0.35 -4.49 1.89
CA SER A 61 -1.31 -3.59 1.28
C SER A 61 -2.72 -4.09 1.58
N LEU A 62 -3.56 -3.21 2.14
CA LEU A 62 -4.94 -3.47 2.47
C LEU A 62 -5.84 -2.65 1.53
N PRO A 63 -6.87 -3.23 0.90
CA PRO A 63 -7.89 -2.45 0.21
C PRO A 63 -8.53 -1.45 1.17
N CYS A 64 -8.58 -0.17 0.79
CA CYS A 64 -9.13 0.87 1.67
C CYS A 64 -10.25 1.68 1.03
N GLY A 65 -10.60 1.41 -0.21
CA GLY A 65 -11.70 2.09 -0.91
C GLY A 65 -11.54 2.08 -2.42
N PHE A 66 -12.34 2.96 -3.03
CA PHE A 66 -12.35 3.15 -4.48
C PHE A 66 -12.33 4.65 -4.80
N THR A 67 -11.72 5.01 -5.92
CA THR A 67 -11.83 6.37 -6.46
C THR A 67 -13.27 6.65 -6.92
N SER A 68 -13.59 7.92 -7.22
CA SER A 68 -14.87 8.28 -7.85
C SER A 68 -15.15 7.59 -9.20
N LYS A 69 -14.10 7.07 -9.84
CA LYS A 69 -14.19 6.27 -11.09
C LYS A 69 -14.26 4.76 -10.83
N GLY A 70 -14.36 4.30 -9.57
CA GLY A 70 -14.43 2.89 -9.23
C GLY A 70 -13.09 2.14 -9.24
N LEU A 71 -11.95 2.83 -9.35
CA LEU A 71 -10.63 2.20 -9.31
C LEU A 71 -10.24 1.89 -7.86
N PRO A 72 -9.66 0.71 -7.57
CA PRO A 72 -9.30 0.33 -6.21
C PRO A 72 -8.14 1.18 -5.67
N VAL A 73 -8.18 1.43 -4.37
CA VAL A 73 -7.12 2.14 -3.63
C VAL A 73 -6.64 1.27 -2.49
N GLY A 74 -5.32 1.19 -2.33
CA GLY A 74 -4.66 0.43 -1.29
C GLY A 74 -4.00 1.31 -0.23
N LEU A 75 -4.08 0.86 1.01
CA LEU A 75 -3.37 1.39 2.17
C LEU A 75 -2.23 0.44 2.52
N GLN A 76 -1.00 0.90 2.49
CA GLN A 76 0.13 0.13 2.96
C GLN A 76 0.29 0.32 4.47
N ILE A 77 0.34 -0.80 5.19
CA ILE A 77 0.52 -0.85 6.64
C ILE A 77 1.86 -1.50 6.91
N VAL A 78 2.68 -0.84 7.72
CA VAL A 78 4.03 -1.28 8.07
C VAL A 78 4.12 -1.40 9.59
N ALA A 79 4.71 -2.48 10.07
CA ALA A 79 4.98 -2.71 11.49
C ALA A 79 6.48 -2.81 11.76
N ARG A 80 6.86 -2.82 13.03
CA ARG A 80 8.25 -3.02 13.43
C ARG A 80 8.80 -4.35 12.92
N PRO A 81 10.12 -4.49 12.76
CA PRO A 81 10.73 -5.75 12.34
C PRO A 81 10.30 -6.93 13.22
N ARG A 82 10.05 -8.07 12.61
CA ARG A 82 9.62 -9.34 13.25
C ARG A 82 8.26 -9.26 13.98
N ALA A 83 7.39 -8.33 13.57
CA ALA A 83 6.05 -8.19 14.13
C ALA A 83 4.96 -8.58 13.11
N GLU A 84 5.21 -9.58 12.27
CA GLU A 84 4.29 -10.02 11.22
C GLU A 84 2.93 -10.44 11.78
N ALA A 85 2.91 -11.18 12.88
CA ALA A 85 1.68 -11.62 13.53
C ALA A 85 0.85 -10.43 14.05
N GLN A 86 1.50 -9.42 14.64
CA GLN A 86 0.83 -8.20 15.09
C GLN A 86 0.33 -7.37 13.90
N LEU A 87 1.12 -7.29 12.82
CA LEU A 87 0.72 -6.61 11.60
C LEU A 87 -0.56 -7.21 11.02
N LEU A 88 -0.64 -8.54 10.92
CA LEU A 88 -1.82 -9.25 10.42
C LEU A 88 -3.03 -9.06 11.34
N ALA A 89 -2.84 -9.10 12.66
CA ALA A 89 -3.92 -8.85 13.62
C ALA A 89 -4.48 -7.43 13.50
N ASN A 90 -3.61 -6.42 13.38
CA ASN A 90 -4.02 -5.03 13.18
C ASN A 90 -4.69 -4.82 11.82
N ALA A 91 -4.16 -5.45 10.75
CA ALA A 91 -4.77 -5.41 9.42
C ALA A 91 -6.18 -5.99 9.43
N ARG A 92 -6.41 -7.07 10.18
CA ARG A 92 -7.75 -7.66 10.34
C ARG A 92 -8.74 -6.68 10.96
N VAL A 93 -8.36 -5.97 12.01
CA VAL A 93 -9.20 -4.96 12.65
C VAL A 93 -9.56 -3.84 11.67
N LEU A 94 -8.58 -3.37 10.90
CA LEU A 94 -8.78 -2.34 9.88
C LEU A 94 -9.67 -2.85 8.73
N GLU A 95 -9.46 -4.08 8.26
CA GLU A 95 -10.28 -4.70 7.22
C GLU A 95 -11.75 -4.79 7.64
N ASP A 96 -12.01 -5.22 8.87
CA ASP A 96 -13.37 -5.32 9.43
C ASP A 96 -14.01 -3.92 9.56
N ALA A 97 -13.24 -2.92 9.98
CA ALA A 97 -13.72 -1.54 10.11
C ALA A 97 -14.03 -0.88 8.75
N LEU A 98 -13.24 -1.18 7.72
CA LEU A 98 -13.45 -0.67 6.36
C LEU A 98 -14.60 -1.38 5.63
N GLY A 99 -14.97 -2.60 6.04
CA GLY A 99 -16.09 -3.36 5.48
C GLY A 99 -15.91 -3.78 4.00
N LEU A 100 -14.70 -3.78 3.48
CA LEU A 100 -14.43 -4.03 2.05
C LEU A 100 -14.16 -5.50 1.71
N ARG A 101 -14.16 -6.38 2.68
CA ARG A 101 -13.82 -7.80 2.50
C ARG A 101 -14.67 -8.52 1.45
N SER A 102 -15.95 -8.19 1.35
CA SER A 102 -16.86 -8.79 0.37
C SER A 102 -16.76 -8.19 -1.03
N THR A 103 -16.14 -7.03 -1.18
CA THR A 103 -16.05 -6.29 -2.44
C THR A 103 -14.77 -6.57 -3.22
N THR A 104 -13.79 -7.22 -2.59
CA THR A 104 -12.48 -7.56 -3.18
C THR A 104 -12.25 -9.07 -3.14
N PRO A 105 -12.91 -9.86 -4.03
CA PRO A 105 -12.77 -11.32 -4.03
C PRO A 105 -11.34 -11.72 -4.38
N ILE A 106 -10.82 -12.74 -3.68
CA ILE A 106 -9.49 -13.30 -3.92
C ILE A 106 -9.46 -14.11 -5.21
N ASP A 107 -10.52 -14.87 -5.47
CA ASP A 107 -10.61 -15.72 -6.65
C ASP A 107 -11.41 -15.05 -7.77
N PRO A 108 -10.94 -15.13 -9.04
CA PRO A 108 -11.71 -14.67 -10.17
C PRO A 108 -13.00 -15.50 -10.27
N ARG A 109 -14.14 -14.83 -10.34
CA ARG A 109 -15.41 -15.50 -10.59
C ARG A 109 -15.48 -15.92 -12.05
N PRO A 110 -15.98 -17.13 -12.37
CA PRO A 110 -16.20 -17.51 -13.74
C PRO A 110 -17.14 -16.48 -14.39
N ALA A 111 -16.81 -16.07 -15.62
CA ALA A 111 -17.69 -15.22 -16.42
C ALA A 111 -19.04 -15.93 -16.57
N LYS A 112 -20.13 -15.21 -16.29
CA LYS A 112 -21.49 -15.70 -16.51
C LYS A 112 -21.80 -15.68 -18.00
#